data_5a1d939d7fd2c04a9a58939a2b917311
#
_entry.id   5a1d939d7fd2c04a9a58939a2b917311
#
_cell.length_a   1.000
_cell.length_b   1.000
_cell.length_c   1.000
_cell.angle_alpha   90.00
_cell.angle_beta   90.00
_cell.angle_gamma   90.00
#
_symmetry.space_group_name_H-M   'P 1'
#
loop_
_entity.id
_entity.type
_entity.pdbx_description
1 polymer ?
#
loop_
_entity_poly.entity_id
_entity_poly.type
_entity_poly.pdbx_seq_one_letter_code
_entity_poly.pdbx_strand_id
1 'polypeptide(L)'
;MPQKTSKTPRIAAILATSMISAALISGCGSLGGKKKSAPAVQTQAPNMGVNSFLWRASLETLNFMPLSEVDPFGGVIITDWYASAEAPNERFKANVYILDTNLRADALKASIFKQTRTANGWDDASVDADTARQIENSILSRARQLYIATVDAQ
;
A
#
# COMPACT_ATOMS: atom_id res chain seq x y z
N MET A 1 20.22 40.13 -38.74
CA MET A 1 20.85 39.71 -40.01
C MET A 1 21.12 38.23 -39.94
N PRO A 2 20.90 37.43 -40.98
CA PRO A 2 19.75 37.42 -41.87
C PRO A 2 18.98 36.08 -41.81
N GLN A 3 17.80 36.15 -42.34
CA GLN A 3 16.90 35.06 -42.71
C GLN A 3 17.50 34.10 -43.78
N LYS A 4 17.05 32.86 -43.78
CA LYS A 4 16.99 32.13 -45.03
C LYS A 4 15.81 31.19 -45.10
N THR A 5 14.82 31.61 -45.82
CA THR A 5 13.72 30.90 -46.43
C THR A 5 14.22 29.92 -47.51
N SER A 6 13.51 28.83 -47.75
CA SER A 6 13.37 28.17 -49.04
C SER A 6 12.55 26.87 -48.87
N LYS A 7 11.40 26.83 -49.37
CA LYS A 7 10.83 26.56 -50.70
C LYS A 7 10.38 25.11 -50.84
N THR A 8 9.06 24.99 -50.92
CA THR A 8 8.35 23.85 -51.52
C THR A 8 8.66 23.70 -53.01
N PRO A 9 8.50 22.53 -53.63
CA PRO A 9 7.74 22.49 -54.85
C PRO A 9 6.61 21.48 -54.86
N ARG A 10 5.53 21.90 -55.48
CA ARG A 10 4.42 21.15 -56.04
C ARG A 10 4.87 20.44 -57.32
N ILE A 11 4.40 19.24 -57.58
CA ILE A 11 4.16 18.70 -58.95
C ILE A 11 3.16 17.56 -58.71
N ALA A 12 1.92 17.69 -59.03
CA ALA A 12 1.23 17.54 -60.33
C ALA A 12 0.95 16.06 -60.70
N ALA A 13 -0.29 15.76 -60.61
CA ALA A 13 -1.21 14.88 -61.32
C ALA A 13 -0.66 13.93 -62.42
N ILE A 14 -1.13 12.67 -62.39
CA ILE A 14 -1.49 11.93 -63.62
C ILE A 14 -2.70 11.05 -63.29
N LEU A 15 -3.77 11.28 -64.03
CA LEU A 15 -4.97 10.45 -64.22
C LEU A 15 -4.61 9.24 -65.08
N ALA A 16 -5.06 8.07 -64.72
CA ALA A 16 -5.33 7.00 -65.73
C ALA A 16 -6.44 6.07 -65.19
N THR A 17 -7.53 6.18 -65.88
CA THR A 17 -8.70 5.33 -65.91
C THR A 17 -8.38 3.89 -66.29
N SER A 18 -8.98 2.88 -65.61
CA SER A 18 -9.40 1.65 -66.32
C SER A 18 -10.53 0.96 -65.52
N MET A 19 -11.54 0.65 -66.29
CA MET A 19 -12.84 0.10 -65.99
C MET A 19 -12.83 -1.42 -65.66
N ILE A 20 -13.86 -1.80 -64.90
CA ILE A 20 -14.68 -3.04 -65.05
C ILE A 20 -14.06 -4.35 -64.53
N SER A 21 -14.58 -4.89 -63.43
CA SER A 21 -15.26 -6.19 -63.47
C SER A 21 -16.12 -6.41 -62.21
N ALA A 22 -17.40 -6.56 -62.41
CA ALA A 22 -18.38 -7.01 -61.46
C ALA A 22 -18.22 -8.50 -61.19
N ALA A 23 -18.12 -8.87 -59.89
CA ALA A 23 -18.43 -10.25 -59.49
C ALA A 23 -19.13 -10.18 -58.12
N LEU A 24 -20.44 -10.38 -58.15
CA LEU A 24 -21.29 -10.65 -57.02
C LEU A 24 -20.88 -11.98 -56.40
N ILE A 25 -20.40 -11.93 -55.18
CA ILE A 25 -20.41 -13.09 -54.29
C ILE A 25 -21.03 -12.61 -52.95
N SER A 26 -22.34 -12.81 -52.87
CA SER A 26 -23.09 -12.83 -51.61
C SER A 26 -22.60 -14.03 -50.80
N GLY A 27 -21.83 -13.78 -49.78
CA GLY A 27 -21.44 -14.73 -48.76
C GLY A 27 -21.87 -14.20 -47.39
N CYS A 28 -23.13 -14.46 -47.02
CA CYS A 28 -23.54 -14.37 -45.62
C CYS A 28 -22.73 -15.35 -44.78
N GLY A 29 -21.88 -14.84 -43.96
CA GLY A 29 -21.15 -15.57 -42.95
C GLY A 29 -21.08 -14.73 -41.69
N SER A 30 -22.23 -14.42 -41.08
CA SER A 30 -22.33 -13.89 -39.75
C SER A 30 -21.91 -14.99 -38.76
N LEU A 31 -20.66 -15.25 -38.64
CA LEU A 31 -20.07 -15.95 -37.50
C LEU A 31 -19.71 -14.89 -36.46
N GLY A 32 -20.72 -14.47 -35.74
CA GLY A 32 -20.55 -13.78 -34.44
C GLY A 32 -19.75 -14.67 -33.50
N GLY A 33 -18.44 -14.73 -33.70
CA GLY A 33 -17.51 -15.27 -32.71
C GLY A 33 -17.62 -14.37 -31.48
N LYS A 34 -18.47 -14.73 -30.51
CA LYS A 34 -18.32 -14.30 -29.13
C LYS A 34 -16.87 -14.65 -28.76
N LYS A 35 -15.99 -13.66 -28.80
CA LYS A 35 -14.75 -13.74 -28.05
C LYS A 35 -15.16 -14.02 -26.63
N LYS A 36 -15.08 -15.28 -26.21
CA LYS A 36 -15.03 -15.62 -24.80
C LYS A 36 -13.80 -14.87 -24.29
N SER A 37 -14.03 -13.72 -23.68
CA SER A 37 -13.05 -13.12 -22.80
C SER A 37 -12.64 -14.24 -21.86
N ALA A 38 -11.37 -14.65 -21.93
CA ALA A 38 -10.81 -15.50 -20.90
C ALA A 38 -11.16 -14.85 -19.55
N PRO A 39 -11.62 -15.63 -18.57
CA PRO A 39 -11.86 -15.06 -17.26
C PRO A 39 -10.59 -14.35 -16.86
N ALA A 40 -10.66 -13.03 -16.72
CA ALA A 40 -9.60 -12.28 -16.10
C ALA A 40 -9.39 -12.97 -14.75
N VAL A 41 -8.25 -13.61 -14.58
CA VAL A 41 -7.81 -14.05 -13.26
C VAL A 41 -7.70 -12.77 -12.47
N GLN A 42 -8.77 -12.44 -11.75
CA GLN A 42 -8.71 -11.43 -10.73
C GLN A 42 -7.74 -12.02 -9.69
N THR A 43 -6.47 -11.68 -9.82
CA THR A 43 -5.53 -11.77 -8.71
C THR A 43 -6.08 -10.80 -7.66
N GLN A 44 -7.03 -11.29 -6.88
CA GLN A 44 -7.38 -10.63 -5.64
C GLN A 44 -6.05 -10.56 -4.88
N ALA A 45 -5.54 -9.34 -4.68
CA ALA A 45 -4.48 -9.14 -3.73
C ALA A 45 -4.92 -9.85 -2.45
N PRO A 46 -4.06 -10.67 -1.84
CA PRO A 46 -4.44 -11.42 -0.67
C PRO A 46 -5.03 -10.42 0.34
N ASN A 47 -6.32 -10.62 0.67
CA ASN A 47 -6.95 -9.79 1.68
C ASN A 47 -6.12 -9.95 2.95
N MET A 48 -5.47 -8.87 3.39
CA MET A 48 -4.90 -8.84 4.72
C MET A 48 -6.03 -9.19 5.70
N GLY A 49 -5.79 -10.18 6.55
CA GLY A 49 -6.77 -10.60 7.56
C GLY A 49 -7.13 -9.51 8.57
N VAL A 50 -6.58 -8.31 8.40
CA VAL A 50 -6.63 -7.19 9.34
C VAL A 50 -6.93 -5.87 8.63
N ASN A 51 -7.34 -4.84 9.39
CA ASN A 51 -7.60 -3.51 8.86
C ASN A 51 -6.31 -2.86 8.33
N SER A 52 -6.31 -2.50 7.05
CA SER A 52 -5.14 -1.93 6.35
C SER A 52 -4.71 -0.55 6.89
N PHE A 53 -5.64 0.26 7.38
CA PHE A 53 -5.33 1.56 7.98
C PHE A 53 -4.67 1.40 9.35
N LEU A 54 -5.16 0.47 10.18
CA LEU A 54 -4.52 0.13 11.45
C LEU A 54 -3.12 -0.45 11.22
N TRP A 55 -2.97 -1.34 10.23
CA TRP A 55 -1.69 -1.91 9.85
C TRP A 55 -0.67 -0.83 9.47
N ARG A 56 -1.04 0.02 8.52
CA ARG A 56 -0.17 1.11 8.06
C ARG A 56 0.16 2.09 9.18
N ALA A 57 -0.85 2.50 9.95
CA ALA A 57 -0.66 3.41 11.08
C ALA A 57 0.26 2.83 12.15
N SER A 58 0.17 1.52 12.44
CA SER A 58 1.07 0.85 13.39
C SER A 58 2.52 0.90 12.92
N LEU A 59 2.79 0.58 11.65
CA LEU A 59 4.13 0.66 11.07
C LEU A 59 4.67 2.10 11.09
N GLU A 60 3.83 3.10 10.77
CA GLU A 60 4.23 4.51 10.79
C GLU A 60 4.50 5.01 12.22
N THR A 61 3.72 4.57 13.20
CA THR A 61 3.88 4.96 14.60
C THR A 61 5.13 4.33 15.25
N LEU A 62 5.46 3.10 14.85
CA LEU A 62 6.60 2.35 15.39
C LEU A 62 7.88 2.45 14.54
N ASN A 63 7.91 3.33 13.53
CA ASN A 63 8.99 3.41 12.55
C ASN A 63 10.38 3.75 13.13
N PHE A 64 10.41 4.30 14.35
CA PHE A 64 11.67 4.61 15.05
C PHE A 64 12.29 3.38 15.74
N MET A 65 11.54 2.28 15.86
CA MET A 65 12.00 1.03 16.46
C MET A 65 12.33 0.00 15.38
N PRO A 66 13.44 -0.75 15.49
CA PRO A 66 13.70 -1.85 14.58
C PRO A 66 12.62 -2.93 14.73
N LEU A 67 12.17 -3.47 13.61
CA LEU A 67 11.16 -4.53 13.59
C LEU A 67 11.84 -5.90 13.66
N SER A 68 11.34 -6.78 14.52
CA SER A 68 11.81 -8.16 14.71
C SER A 68 10.96 -9.15 13.93
N GLU A 69 9.63 -8.99 14.00
CA GLU A 69 8.67 -9.86 13.33
C GLU A 69 7.48 -9.06 12.83
N VAL A 70 7.03 -9.37 11.61
CA VAL A 70 5.91 -8.66 10.96
C VAL A 70 5.09 -9.68 10.17
N ASP A 71 3.85 -9.92 10.62
CA ASP A 71 2.88 -10.79 9.94
C ASP A 71 1.62 -10.00 9.57
N PRO A 72 1.48 -9.57 8.31
CA PRO A 72 0.31 -8.81 7.86
C PRO A 72 -0.98 -9.64 7.79
N PHE A 73 -0.89 -10.97 7.76
CA PHE A 73 -2.07 -11.84 7.71
C PHE A 73 -2.59 -12.15 9.11
N GLY A 74 -1.69 -12.41 10.04
CA GLY A 74 -2.01 -12.59 11.46
C GLY A 74 -2.19 -11.28 12.22
N GLY A 75 -1.84 -10.14 11.61
CA GLY A 75 -1.96 -8.83 12.24
C GLY A 75 -0.98 -8.58 13.37
N VAL A 76 0.22 -9.15 13.28
CA VAL A 76 1.23 -9.09 14.33
C VAL A 76 2.41 -8.23 13.90
N ILE A 77 2.79 -7.28 14.75
CA ILE A 77 4.01 -6.48 14.61
C ILE A 77 4.77 -6.55 15.92
N ILE A 78 5.98 -7.07 15.88
CA ILE A 78 6.88 -7.17 17.03
C ILE A 78 8.15 -6.37 16.71
N THR A 79 8.49 -5.42 17.56
CA THR A 79 9.75 -4.69 17.46
C THR A 79 10.88 -5.46 18.12
N ASP A 80 12.11 -5.10 17.82
CA ASP A 80 13.24 -5.45 18.67
C ASP A 80 13.40 -4.44 19.80
N TRP A 81 14.33 -4.69 20.71
CA TRP A 81 14.67 -3.77 21.78
C TRP A 81 15.27 -2.48 21.22
N TYR A 82 14.71 -1.35 21.65
CA TYR A 82 15.17 -0.02 21.27
C TYR A 82 15.52 0.80 22.50
N ALA A 83 16.71 1.38 22.50
CA ALA A 83 17.15 2.38 23.49
C ALA A 83 17.35 3.71 22.77
N SER A 84 16.78 4.79 23.30
CA SER A 84 16.99 6.12 22.74
C SER A 84 18.37 6.68 23.18
N ALA A 85 18.88 7.65 22.41
CA ALA A 85 20.14 8.31 22.76
C ALA A 85 20.04 9.10 24.07
N GLU A 86 18.82 9.59 24.40
CA GLU A 86 18.54 10.36 25.62
C GLU A 86 18.47 9.46 26.86
N ALA A 87 18.09 8.17 26.68
CA ALA A 87 17.96 7.21 27.77
C ALA A 87 18.65 5.87 27.43
N PRO A 88 19.99 5.84 27.28
CA PRO A 88 20.72 4.65 26.83
C PRO A 88 20.70 3.49 27.84
N ASN A 89 20.30 3.77 29.09
CA ASN A 89 20.18 2.77 30.15
C ASN A 89 18.77 2.16 30.27
N GLU A 90 17.87 2.55 29.39
CA GLU A 90 16.54 2.00 29.29
C GLU A 90 16.28 1.54 27.87
N ARG A 91 15.61 0.41 27.72
CA ARG A 91 15.17 -0.06 26.40
C ARG A 91 13.75 -0.55 26.44
N PHE A 92 13.07 -0.38 25.32
CA PHE A 92 11.69 -0.75 25.15
C PHE A 92 11.52 -1.73 23.99
N LYS A 93 10.51 -2.56 24.08
CA LYS A 93 10.04 -3.46 23.03
C LYS A 93 8.53 -3.33 22.97
N ALA A 94 7.96 -3.31 21.77
CA ALA A 94 6.52 -3.22 21.54
C ALA A 94 6.03 -4.44 20.76
N ASN A 95 4.91 -5.01 21.19
CA ASN A 95 4.15 -5.98 20.42
C ASN A 95 2.79 -5.34 20.11
N VAL A 96 2.40 -5.29 18.84
CA VAL A 96 1.12 -4.76 18.39
C VAL A 96 0.34 -5.86 17.70
N TYR A 97 -0.92 -6.02 18.08
CA TYR A 97 -1.85 -6.99 17.53
C TYR A 97 -3.06 -6.27 16.94
N ILE A 98 -3.33 -6.52 15.68
CA ILE A 98 -4.53 -6.02 14.99
C ILE A 98 -5.50 -7.19 14.87
N LEU A 99 -6.65 -7.06 15.52
CA LEU A 99 -7.56 -8.16 15.81
C LEU A 99 -8.80 -8.21 14.92
N ASP A 100 -9.03 -7.16 14.10
CA ASP A 100 -10.24 -7.03 13.28
C ASP A 100 -9.92 -6.36 11.94
N THR A 101 -10.78 -6.57 10.97
CA THR A 101 -10.77 -5.89 9.66
C THR A 101 -11.41 -4.51 9.70
N ASN A 102 -12.17 -4.20 10.73
CA ASN A 102 -12.84 -2.92 10.92
C ASN A 102 -11.97 -1.93 11.69
N LEU A 103 -12.08 -0.64 11.35
CA LEU A 103 -11.38 0.44 12.06
C LEU A 103 -12.12 0.78 13.36
N ARG A 104 -11.83 0.04 14.43
CA ARG A 104 -12.43 0.17 15.75
C ARG A 104 -11.36 0.27 16.83
N ALA A 105 -11.72 0.87 17.97
CA ALA A 105 -10.78 1.06 19.08
C ALA A 105 -10.34 -0.26 19.73
N ASP A 106 -11.22 -1.25 19.78
CA ASP A 106 -10.97 -2.59 20.32
C ASP A 106 -10.32 -3.57 19.32
N ALA A 107 -10.16 -3.14 18.06
CA ALA A 107 -9.47 -3.90 17.02
C ALA A 107 -7.94 -3.84 17.11
N LEU A 108 -7.39 -3.16 18.10
CA LEU A 108 -5.96 -2.97 18.29
C LEU A 108 -5.58 -3.21 19.75
N LYS A 109 -4.49 -3.95 19.96
CA LYS A 109 -3.85 -4.14 21.26
C LYS A 109 -2.35 -3.93 21.17
N ALA A 110 -1.79 -3.19 22.13
CA ALA A 110 -0.36 -3.01 22.28
C ALA A 110 0.11 -3.57 23.63
N SER A 111 1.27 -4.21 23.62
CA SER A 111 1.98 -4.63 24.84
C SER A 111 3.37 -4.04 24.79
N ILE A 112 3.76 -3.34 25.85
CA ILE A 112 5.04 -2.67 25.95
C ILE A 112 5.86 -3.32 27.04
N PHE A 113 7.11 -3.59 26.73
CA PHE A 113 8.11 -4.14 27.66
C PHE A 113 9.23 -3.12 27.83
N LYS A 114 9.71 -3.01 29.06
CA LYS A 114 10.83 -2.14 29.43
C LYS A 114 11.89 -2.96 30.12
N GLN A 115 13.15 -2.63 29.84
CA GLN A 115 14.28 -3.11 30.62
C GLN A 115 15.19 -1.95 30.98
N THR A 116 15.82 -2.05 32.13
CA THR A 116 16.84 -1.10 32.60
C THR A 116 18.19 -1.78 32.69
N ARG A 117 19.24 -1.00 32.45
CA ARG A 117 20.60 -1.50 32.49
C ARG A 117 21.10 -1.60 33.93
N THR A 118 21.64 -2.74 34.30
CA THR A 118 22.22 -3.00 35.59
C THR A 118 23.68 -3.44 35.43
N ALA A 119 24.38 -3.64 36.54
CA ALA A 119 25.77 -4.16 36.51
C ALA A 119 25.87 -5.57 35.91
N ASN A 120 24.76 -6.34 35.95
CA ASN A 120 24.69 -7.73 35.49
C ASN A 120 24.07 -7.88 34.08
N GLY A 121 23.66 -6.76 33.45
CA GLY A 121 23.02 -6.79 32.14
C GLY A 121 21.75 -5.96 32.08
N TRP A 122 20.70 -6.53 31.46
CA TRP A 122 19.40 -5.90 31.31
C TRP A 122 18.38 -6.64 32.17
N ASP A 123 17.72 -5.92 33.07
CA ASP A 123 16.68 -6.45 33.95
C ASP A 123 15.32 -5.86 33.57
N ASP A 124 14.28 -6.66 33.66
CA ASP A 124 12.91 -6.25 33.40
C ASP A 124 12.49 -5.16 34.39
N ALA A 125 11.82 -4.15 33.87
CA ALA A 125 11.34 -3.00 34.61
C ALA A 125 9.85 -2.76 34.35
N SER A 126 9.19 -2.13 35.32
CA SER A 126 7.78 -1.77 35.15
C SER A 126 7.62 -0.68 34.08
N VAL A 127 6.56 -0.83 33.28
CA VAL A 127 6.06 0.16 32.32
C VAL A 127 4.90 0.88 32.96
N ASP A 128 4.78 2.20 32.70
CA ASP A 128 3.59 2.93 33.08
C ASP A 128 2.34 2.28 32.46
N ALA A 129 1.30 2.07 33.26
CA ALA A 129 0.07 1.39 32.84
C ALA A 129 -0.64 2.07 31.66
N ASP A 130 -0.40 3.37 31.46
CA ASP A 130 -1.01 4.16 30.40
C ASP A 130 -0.20 4.14 29.09
N THR A 131 1.05 3.71 29.11
CA THR A 131 1.92 3.73 27.94
C THR A 131 1.33 2.94 26.78
N ALA A 132 0.84 1.73 27.02
CA ALA A 132 0.22 0.90 25.99
C ALA A 132 -1.01 1.59 25.36
N ARG A 133 -1.87 2.20 26.20
CA ARG A 133 -3.05 2.95 25.75
C ARG A 133 -2.68 4.20 24.93
N GLN A 134 -1.60 4.89 25.29
CA GLN A 134 -1.12 6.05 24.54
C GLN A 134 -0.67 5.65 23.15
N ILE A 135 0.02 4.53 23.01
CA ILE A 135 0.44 3.98 21.72
C ILE A 135 -0.78 3.52 20.91
N GLU A 136 -1.72 2.78 21.50
CA GLU A 136 -2.97 2.39 20.86
C GLU A 136 -3.73 3.61 20.33
N ASN A 137 -3.89 4.66 21.15
CA ASN A 137 -4.56 5.90 20.76
C ASN A 137 -3.84 6.64 19.62
N SER A 138 -2.52 6.66 19.64
CA SER A 138 -1.71 7.27 18.59
C SER A 138 -1.91 6.54 17.25
N ILE A 139 -1.86 5.21 17.26
CA ILE A 139 -2.11 4.36 16.09
C ILE A 139 -3.54 4.57 15.57
N LEU A 140 -4.55 4.53 16.45
CA LEU A 140 -5.95 4.74 16.08
C LEU A 140 -6.19 6.12 15.47
N SER A 141 -5.59 7.15 16.04
CA SER A 141 -5.69 8.53 15.51
C SER A 141 -5.07 8.62 14.12
N ARG A 142 -3.90 8.02 13.93
CA ARG A 142 -3.22 7.98 12.64
C ARG A 142 -4.02 7.16 11.60
N ALA A 143 -4.58 6.03 11.99
CA ALA A 143 -5.41 5.20 11.11
C ALA A 143 -6.66 5.94 10.63
N ARG A 144 -7.32 6.72 11.50
CA ARG A 144 -8.45 7.57 11.12
C ARG A 144 -8.05 8.67 10.14
N GLN A 145 -6.90 9.32 10.34
CA GLN A 145 -6.38 10.30 9.38
C GLN A 145 -6.15 9.69 8.00
N LEU A 146 -5.55 8.51 7.93
CA LEU A 146 -5.33 7.78 6.68
C LEU A 146 -6.65 7.41 5.99
N TYR A 147 -7.64 6.97 6.76
CA TYR A 147 -8.97 6.67 6.26
C TYR A 147 -9.63 7.91 5.64
N ILE A 148 -9.67 9.04 6.38
CA ILE A 148 -10.26 10.30 5.93
C ILE A 148 -9.57 10.77 4.65
N ALA A 149 -8.24 10.79 4.61
CA ALA A 149 -7.49 11.19 3.42
C ALA A 149 -7.79 10.32 2.18
N THR A 150 -8.17 9.07 2.38
CA THR A 150 -8.56 8.17 1.28
C THR A 150 -9.97 8.46 0.78
N VAL A 151 -10.89 8.83 1.68
CA VAL A 151 -12.28 9.20 1.31
C VAL A 151 -12.30 10.53 0.58
N ASP A 152 -11.53 11.51 1.04
CA ASP A 152 -11.47 12.86 0.44
C ASP A 152 -10.79 12.86 -0.95
N ALA A 153 -10.05 11.81 -1.30
CA ALA A 153 -9.37 11.66 -2.59
C ALA A 153 -10.23 10.97 -3.68
N GLN A 154 -11.43 10.52 -3.35
CA GLN A 154 -12.37 9.85 -4.29
C GLN A 154 -13.42 10.81 -4.83
#